data_32f5d67b050f21d02810ca17bd3b9556
#
_entry.id   32f5d67b050f21d02810ca17bd3b9556
#
_cell.length_a   1.000
_cell.length_b   1.000
_cell.length_c   1.000
_cell.angle_alpha   90.00
_cell.angle_beta   90.00
_cell.angle_gamma   90.00
#
_symmetry.space_group_name_H-M   'P 1'
#
loop_
_entity.id
_entity.type
_entity.pdbx_description
1 polymer ?
#
loop_
_entity_poly.entity_id
_entity_poly.type
_entity_poly.pdbx_seq_one_letter_code
_entity_poly.pdbx_strand_id
1 'polypeptide(L)'
;MAVKISQIQVFVCSPGRNFVTVKVTTEDGTTGIGDATLNGREMAVVSCLEQHIAPCLIGKDAQNIEDIWQYLYKGVYWRKGPVNMAAIAGIDMALWDIKGKVAGLPVHQLLGGKSRTGVTLYAHASGECIDSTLSKAEHLINQGFRAVRLQTAIPGLTATYGVLGDKKDYFELQGNRPLPPEEPWCTQKYFSVVVELFRQARKRLGEEVHLLHDVHSRLTPIEAARLGKLLEPYHLYFLEDAAIAENQNSYQLIRHHTTVPLAIGETYNTL
;
A
#
# COMPACT_ATOMS: atom_id res chain seq x y z
N MET A 1 -18.29 -23.89 -21.22
CA MET A 1 -18.98 -22.79 -21.91
C MET A 1 -18.22 -21.51 -21.61
N ALA A 2 -18.14 -20.57 -22.57
CA ALA A 2 -17.50 -19.26 -22.35
C ALA A 2 -18.34 -18.45 -21.36
N VAL A 3 -17.69 -17.81 -20.40
CA VAL A 3 -18.30 -16.98 -19.37
C VAL A 3 -18.10 -15.52 -19.75
N LYS A 4 -18.97 -15.00 -20.63
CA LYS A 4 -18.78 -13.67 -21.25
C LYS A 4 -19.13 -12.54 -20.28
N ILE A 5 -18.31 -11.50 -20.29
CA ILE A 5 -18.54 -10.27 -19.54
C ILE A 5 -19.72 -9.51 -20.16
N SER A 6 -20.75 -9.24 -19.36
CA SER A 6 -21.93 -8.47 -19.78
C SER A 6 -21.92 -7.04 -19.26
N GLN A 7 -21.30 -6.78 -18.08
CA GLN A 7 -21.28 -5.47 -17.46
C GLN A 7 -20.02 -5.28 -16.59
N ILE A 8 -19.51 -4.06 -16.57
CA ILE A 8 -18.50 -3.61 -15.61
C ILE A 8 -18.99 -2.32 -14.98
N GLN A 9 -19.00 -2.28 -13.65
CA GLN A 9 -19.44 -1.14 -12.84
C GLN A 9 -18.30 -0.71 -11.93
N VAL A 10 -18.15 0.60 -11.76
CA VAL A 10 -17.17 1.19 -10.84
C VAL A 10 -17.92 1.89 -9.71
N PHE A 11 -17.57 1.55 -8.49
CA PHE A 11 -18.16 2.13 -7.29
C PHE A 11 -17.09 2.91 -6.54
N VAL A 12 -17.42 4.13 -6.17
CA VAL A 12 -16.55 4.98 -5.35
C VAL A 12 -17.26 5.29 -4.05
N CYS A 13 -16.61 5.01 -2.92
CA CYS A 13 -17.15 5.31 -1.61
C CYS A 13 -16.07 5.82 -0.66
N SER A 14 -16.48 6.55 0.38
CA SER A 14 -15.59 7.24 1.31
C SER A 14 -16.01 7.07 2.77
N PRO A 15 -15.99 5.83 3.31
CA PRO A 15 -16.32 5.59 4.73
C PRO A 15 -15.13 5.89 5.66
N GLY A 16 -14.52 7.07 5.54
CA GLY A 16 -13.32 7.47 6.28
C GLY A 16 -12.01 7.33 5.50
N ARG A 17 -12.02 6.65 4.35
CA ARG A 17 -11.01 6.71 3.28
C ARG A 17 -11.68 6.36 1.96
N ASN A 18 -11.06 6.72 0.83
CA ASN A 18 -11.61 6.40 -0.48
C ASN A 18 -11.35 4.95 -0.87
N PHE A 19 -12.35 4.36 -1.52
CA PHE A 19 -12.23 3.08 -2.19
C PHE A 19 -12.78 3.19 -3.60
N VAL A 20 -12.10 2.59 -4.56
CA VAL A 20 -12.55 2.38 -5.94
C VAL A 20 -12.71 0.89 -6.15
N THR A 21 -13.96 0.44 -6.17
CA THR A 21 -14.30 -0.97 -6.32
C THR A 21 -14.82 -1.23 -7.72
N VAL A 22 -14.29 -2.26 -8.37
CA VAL A 22 -14.75 -2.73 -9.68
C VAL A 22 -15.60 -3.98 -9.48
N LYS A 23 -16.79 -4.00 -10.09
CA LYS A 23 -17.64 -5.17 -10.18
C LYS A 23 -17.78 -5.58 -11.65
N VAL A 24 -17.35 -6.79 -11.96
CA VAL A 24 -17.55 -7.43 -13.27
C VAL A 24 -18.71 -8.40 -13.16
N THR A 25 -19.64 -8.35 -14.10
CA THR A 25 -20.80 -9.25 -14.19
C THR A 25 -20.76 -9.99 -15.52
N THR A 26 -21.03 -11.27 -15.52
CA THR A 26 -21.09 -12.13 -16.71
C THR A 26 -22.51 -12.33 -17.19
N GLU A 27 -22.70 -12.86 -18.40
CA GLU A 27 -24.03 -13.12 -18.99
C GLU A 27 -24.89 -14.09 -18.17
N ASP A 28 -24.27 -15.02 -17.47
CA ASP A 28 -24.94 -15.98 -16.56
C ASP A 28 -25.22 -15.40 -15.16
N GLY A 29 -24.89 -14.13 -14.91
CA GLY A 29 -25.11 -13.43 -13.64
C GLY A 29 -24.01 -13.64 -12.61
N THR A 30 -22.97 -14.40 -12.91
CA THR A 30 -21.81 -14.52 -12.00
C THR A 30 -21.12 -13.16 -11.87
N THR A 31 -20.74 -12.79 -10.65
CA THR A 31 -20.08 -11.50 -10.39
C THR A 31 -18.72 -11.69 -9.74
N GLY A 32 -17.77 -10.81 -10.07
CA GLY A 32 -16.50 -10.70 -9.39
C GLY A 32 -16.21 -9.26 -8.97
N ILE A 33 -15.46 -9.13 -7.89
CA ILE A 33 -15.12 -7.85 -7.28
C ILE A 33 -13.59 -7.70 -7.20
N GLY A 34 -13.10 -6.51 -7.57
CA GLY A 34 -11.71 -6.13 -7.40
C GLY A 34 -11.58 -4.71 -6.83
N ASP A 35 -10.45 -4.44 -6.22
CA ASP A 35 -10.10 -3.11 -5.72
C ASP A 35 -9.13 -2.42 -6.70
N ALA A 36 -9.43 -1.18 -7.04
CA ALA A 36 -8.61 -0.35 -7.92
C ALA A 36 -8.22 0.98 -7.25
N THR A 37 -8.23 1.02 -5.94
CA THR A 37 -7.95 2.23 -5.17
C THR A 37 -6.53 2.71 -5.40
N LEU A 38 -6.38 3.96 -5.80
CA LEU A 38 -5.12 4.68 -5.87
C LEU A 38 -5.26 5.99 -5.10
N ASN A 39 -4.69 6.04 -3.92
CA ASN A 39 -4.82 7.17 -2.99
C ASN A 39 -4.44 8.51 -3.66
N GLY A 40 -5.38 9.47 -3.63
CA GLY A 40 -5.20 10.80 -4.19
C GLY A 40 -5.29 10.87 -5.72
N ARG A 41 -5.64 9.78 -6.40
CA ARG A 41 -5.86 9.71 -7.85
C ARG A 41 -7.06 8.83 -8.21
N GLU A 42 -7.98 8.68 -7.29
CA GLU A 42 -9.15 7.81 -7.40
C GLU A 42 -9.95 8.10 -8.67
N MET A 43 -10.25 9.37 -8.95
CA MET A 43 -11.05 9.75 -10.12
C MET A 43 -10.31 9.55 -11.44
N ALA A 44 -8.98 9.58 -11.45
CA ALA A 44 -8.20 9.24 -12.63
C ALA A 44 -8.32 7.74 -12.95
N VAL A 45 -8.32 6.88 -11.90
CA VAL A 45 -8.54 5.44 -12.07
C VAL A 45 -9.98 5.14 -12.51
N VAL A 46 -10.97 5.81 -11.92
CA VAL A 46 -12.38 5.70 -12.33
C VAL A 46 -12.54 6.03 -13.80
N SER A 47 -12.01 7.17 -14.24
CA SER A 47 -12.07 7.56 -15.66
C SER A 47 -11.38 6.55 -16.58
N CYS A 48 -10.21 6.03 -16.17
CA CYS A 48 -9.50 4.99 -16.90
C CYS A 48 -10.35 3.72 -17.05
N LEU A 49 -10.97 3.28 -15.97
CA LEU A 49 -11.85 2.11 -15.97
C LEU A 49 -13.09 2.30 -16.86
N GLU A 50 -13.83 3.39 -16.66
CA GLU A 50 -15.12 3.61 -17.32
C GLU A 50 -14.98 3.98 -18.80
N GLN A 51 -14.00 4.82 -19.15
CA GLN A 51 -13.88 5.36 -20.48
C GLN A 51 -12.99 4.52 -21.42
N HIS A 52 -12.03 3.79 -20.87
CA HIS A 52 -11.02 3.09 -21.67
C HIS A 52 -11.05 1.57 -21.50
N ILE A 53 -11.26 1.05 -20.29
CA ILE A 53 -11.14 -0.40 -20.02
C ILE A 53 -12.48 -1.11 -20.17
N ALA A 54 -13.51 -0.66 -19.48
CA ALA A 54 -14.80 -1.34 -19.48
C ALA A 54 -15.39 -1.57 -20.86
N PRO A 55 -15.41 -0.57 -21.80
CA PRO A 55 -15.94 -0.78 -23.14
C PRO A 55 -15.21 -1.86 -23.94
N CYS A 56 -13.92 -2.05 -23.70
CA CYS A 56 -13.08 -3.02 -24.43
C CYS A 56 -13.28 -4.46 -23.96
N LEU A 57 -13.88 -4.68 -22.78
CA LEU A 57 -13.99 -5.99 -22.18
C LEU A 57 -15.35 -6.65 -22.32
N ILE A 58 -16.40 -5.88 -22.68
CA ILE A 58 -17.73 -6.43 -22.89
C ILE A 58 -17.69 -7.50 -23.99
N GLY A 59 -18.29 -8.66 -23.73
CA GLY A 59 -18.30 -9.83 -24.61
C GLY A 59 -17.05 -10.70 -24.59
N LYS A 60 -15.97 -10.30 -23.91
CA LYS A 60 -14.79 -11.15 -23.70
C LYS A 60 -15.09 -12.25 -22.68
N ASP A 61 -14.40 -13.36 -22.81
CA ASP A 61 -14.51 -14.48 -21.85
C ASP A 61 -13.70 -14.18 -20.58
N ALA A 62 -14.42 -14.03 -19.47
CA ALA A 62 -13.86 -13.75 -18.15
C ALA A 62 -12.88 -14.82 -17.65
N GLN A 63 -12.89 -16.04 -18.21
CA GLN A 63 -11.99 -17.12 -17.85
C GLN A 63 -10.57 -16.94 -18.43
N ASN A 64 -10.41 -16.10 -19.45
CA ASN A 64 -9.12 -15.86 -20.11
C ASN A 64 -8.40 -14.66 -19.46
N ILE A 65 -8.10 -14.79 -18.16
CA ILE A 65 -7.54 -13.71 -17.33
C ILE A 65 -6.23 -13.18 -17.92
N GLU A 66 -5.29 -14.07 -18.27
CA GLU A 66 -3.99 -13.70 -18.82
C GLU A 66 -4.13 -12.99 -20.17
N ASP A 67 -5.01 -13.45 -21.04
CA ASP A 67 -5.26 -12.79 -22.33
C ASP A 67 -5.82 -11.36 -22.14
N ILE A 68 -6.76 -11.19 -21.21
CA ILE A 68 -7.32 -9.89 -20.85
C ILE A 68 -6.23 -8.99 -20.28
N TRP A 69 -5.40 -9.50 -19.36
CA TRP A 69 -4.30 -8.73 -18.79
C TRP A 69 -3.32 -8.25 -19.87
N GLN A 70 -2.88 -9.15 -20.75
CA GLN A 70 -1.99 -8.82 -21.86
C GLN A 70 -2.63 -7.82 -22.83
N TYR A 71 -3.90 -7.98 -23.11
CA TYR A 71 -4.65 -7.06 -23.95
C TYR A 71 -4.70 -5.64 -23.35
N LEU A 72 -5.01 -5.52 -22.07
CA LEU A 72 -5.07 -4.22 -21.39
C LEU A 72 -3.70 -3.57 -21.25
N TYR A 73 -2.66 -4.37 -21.02
CA TYR A 73 -1.30 -3.85 -20.85
C TYR A 73 -0.63 -3.51 -22.18
N LYS A 74 -0.70 -4.41 -23.18
CA LYS A 74 -0.03 -4.25 -24.46
C LYS A 74 -0.84 -3.46 -25.49
N GLY A 75 -2.17 -3.43 -25.34
CA GLY A 75 -3.08 -2.77 -26.28
C GLY A 75 -2.97 -1.26 -26.28
N VAL A 76 -2.32 -0.66 -25.29
CA VAL A 76 -2.05 0.77 -25.21
C VAL A 76 -0.57 1.06 -25.48
N TYR A 77 -0.31 2.17 -26.20
CA TYR A 77 1.06 2.57 -26.52
C TYR A 77 1.82 3.01 -25.26
N TRP A 78 1.21 3.85 -24.43
CA TRP A 78 1.76 4.33 -23.15
C TRP A 78 1.37 3.35 -22.04
N ARG A 79 2.31 2.48 -21.71
CA ARG A 79 2.15 1.43 -20.71
C ARG A 79 2.66 1.88 -19.34
N LYS A 80 2.37 1.09 -18.31
CA LYS A 80 2.79 1.33 -16.92
C LYS A 80 2.09 2.54 -16.30
N GLY A 81 2.62 2.97 -15.17
CA GLY A 81 2.10 4.05 -14.37
C GLY A 81 0.98 3.63 -13.42
N PRO A 82 0.88 4.29 -12.25
CA PRO A 82 0.04 3.82 -11.16
C PRO A 82 -1.46 3.79 -11.52
N VAL A 83 -1.95 4.77 -12.28
CA VAL A 83 -3.38 4.83 -12.67
C VAL A 83 -3.76 3.63 -13.54
N ASN A 84 -3.01 3.40 -14.62
CA ASN A 84 -3.29 2.31 -15.55
C ASN A 84 -3.15 0.94 -14.84
N MET A 85 -2.11 0.77 -14.04
CA MET A 85 -1.85 -0.51 -13.37
C MET A 85 -2.84 -0.79 -12.25
N ALA A 86 -3.30 0.22 -11.49
CA ALA A 86 -4.37 0.05 -10.51
C ALA A 86 -5.69 -0.36 -11.18
N ALA A 87 -6.01 0.25 -12.32
CA ALA A 87 -7.21 -0.11 -13.08
C ALA A 87 -7.14 -1.55 -13.61
N ILE A 88 -6.01 -1.97 -14.17
CA ILE A 88 -5.79 -3.36 -14.62
C ILE A 88 -5.88 -4.33 -13.44
N ALA A 89 -5.25 -4.01 -12.30
CA ALA A 89 -5.28 -4.86 -11.11
C ALA A 89 -6.70 -5.06 -10.56
N GLY A 90 -7.54 -4.02 -10.56
CA GLY A 90 -8.94 -4.14 -10.17
C GLY A 90 -9.74 -5.09 -11.06
N ILE A 91 -9.53 -5.03 -12.37
CA ILE A 91 -10.13 -5.98 -13.32
C ILE A 91 -9.60 -7.41 -13.07
N ASP A 92 -8.28 -7.57 -12.95
CA ASP A 92 -7.63 -8.88 -12.73
C ASP A 92 -8.19 -9.58 -11.48
N MET A 93 -8.25 -8.86 -10.36
CA MET A 93 -8.85 -9.38 -9.13
C MET A 93 -10.31 -9.81 -9.31
N ALA A 94 -11.11 -9.01 -10.02
CA ALA A 94 -12.50 -9.34 -10.29
C ALA A 94 -12.65 -10.60 -11.17
N LEU A 95 -11.78 -10.78 -12.13
CA LEU A 95 -11.76 -11.98 -12.99
C LEU A 95 -11.34 -13.24 -12.22
N TRP A 96 -10.35 -13.14 -11.32
CA TRP A 96 -9.96 -14.23 -10.43
C TRP A 96 -11.10 -14.61 -9.47
N ASP A 97 -11.87 -13.64 -8.96
CA ASP A 97 -13.05 -13.89 -8.13
C ASP A 97 -14.14 -14.65 -8.92
N ILE A 98 -14.41 -14.25 -10.17
CA ILE A 98 -15.31 -15.00 -11.08
C ILE A 98 -14.78 -16.43 -11.30
N LYS A 99 -13.49 -16.58 -11.59
CA LYS A 99 -12.88 -17.88 -11.84
C LYS A 99 -13.03 -18.82 -10.64
N GLY A 100 -12.81 -18.30 -9.44
CA GLY A 100 -13.01 -19.04 -8.20
C GLY A 100 -14.48 -19.51 -8.03
N LYS A 101 -15.43 -18.61 -8.27
CA LYS A 101 -16.87 -18.92 -8.18
C LYS A 101 -17.30 -19.95 -9.20
N VAL A 102 -16.86 -19.81 -10.45
CA VAL A 102 -17.17 -20.81 -11.51
C VAL A 102 -16.56 -22.16 -11.20
N ALA A 103 -15.34 -22.20 -10.63
CA ALA A 103 -14.68 -23.45 -10.25
C ALA A 103 -15.21 -24.04 -8.93
N GLY A 104 -16.03 -23.30 -8.17
CA GLY A 104 -16.46 -23.71 -6.82
C GLY A 104 -15.32 -23.76 -5.80
N LEU A 105 -14.23 -23.01 -6.03
CA LEU A 105 -13.02 -23.00 -5.22
C LEU A 105 -12.65 -21.57 -4.81
N PRO A 106 -12.14 -21.36 -3.60
CA PRO A 106 -11.56 -20.08 -3.24
C PRO A 106 -10.27 -19.83 -4.03
N VAL A 107 -9.99 -18.57 -4.37
CA VAL A 107 -8.86 -18.19 -5.24
C VAL A 107 -7.52 -18.76 -4.75
N HIS A 108 -7.28 -18.77 -3.43
CA HIS A 108 -6.04 -19.33 -2.90
C HIS A 108 -5.84 -20.83 -3.23
N GLN A 109 -6.91 -21.60 -3.43
CA GLN A 109 -6.79 -23.00 -3.88
C GLN A 109 -6.40 -23.08 -5.35
N LEU A 110 -6.91 -22.18 -6.19
CA LEU A 110 -6.49 -22.07 -7.58
C LEU A 110 -5.01 -21.68 -7.73
N LEU A 111 -4.49 -20.93 -6.76
CA LEU A 111 -3.10 -20.45 -6.71
C LEU A 111 -2.13 -21.43 -6.02
N GLY A 112 -2.56 -22.64 -5.68
CA GLY A 112 -1.71 -23.68 -5.10
C GLY A 112 -1.98 -24.02 -3.63
N GLY A 113 -2.98 -23.40 -3.01
CA GLY A 113 -3.42 -23.73 -1.65
C GLY A 113 -2.70 -22.96 -0.54
N LYS A 114 -2.91 -23.38 0.68
CA LYS A 114 -2.40 -22.70 1.88
C LYS A 114 -1.01 -23.22 2.26
N SER A 115 -0.07 -22.33 2.50
CA SER A 115 1.19 -22.64 3.16
C SER A 115 1.15 -22.43 4.69
N ARG A 116 0.10 -21.75 5.19
CA ARG A 116 -0.12 -21.44 6.62
C ARG A 116 -1.60 -21.16 6.87
N THR A 117 -2.01 -21.25 8.13
CA THR A 117 -3.40 -20.97 8.54
C THR A 117 -3.65 -19.51 8.88
N GLY A 118 -2.61 -18.74 9.14
CA GLY A 118 -2.70 -17.31 9.45
C GLY A 118 -1.38 -16.58 9.19
N VAL A 119 -1.44 -15.26 9.21
CA VAL A 119 -0.28 -14.35 9.12
C VAL A 119 -0.24 -13.43 10.34
N THR A 120 0.96 -13.08 10.77
CA THR A 120 1.13 -12.07 11.81
C THR A 120 0.74 -10.70 11.26
N LEU A 121 -0.14 -10.02 11.97
CA LEU A 121 -0.55 -8.65 11.65
C LEU A 121 0.30 -7.67 12.46
N TYR A 122 0.56 -6.51 11.89
CA TYR A 122 1.07 -5.37 12.63
C TYR A 122 0.07 -4.22 12.67
N ALA A 123 0.18 -3.38 13.70
CA ALA A 123 -0.67 -2.21 13.87
C ALA A 123 0.16 -0.92 13.89
N HIS A 124 -0.48 0.21 13.61
CA HIS A 124 0.16 1.51 13.50
C HIS A 124 0.00 2.32 14.80
N ALA A 125 1.11 2.59 15.48
CA ALA A 125 1.18 3.53 16.58
C ALA A 125 1.75 4.85 16.09
N SER A 126 0.88 5.84 15.93
CA SER A 126 1.25 7.19 15.51
C SER A 126 0.87 8.20 16.60
N GLY A 127 1.71 9.19 16.85
CA GLY A 127 1.49 10.20 17.88
C GLY A 127 2.19 11.52 17.57
N GLU A 128 1.74 12.59 18.22
CA GLU A 128 2.30 13.94 18.10
C GLU A 128 3.67 14.11 18.76
N CYS A 129 4.04 13.15 19.61
CA CYS A 129 5.34 13.07 20.25
C CYS A 129 5.71 11.62 20.54
N ILE A 130 6.95 11.38 20.95
CA ILE A 130 7.45 10.04 21.27
C ILE A 130 6.59 9.38 22.35
N ASP A 131 6.27 10.08 23.42
CA ASP A 131 5.49 9.53 24.52
C ASP A 131 4.08 9.08 24.10
N SER A 132 3.35 9.92 23.38
CA SER A 132 2.01 9.55 22.85
C SER A 132 2.08 8.39 21.87
N THR A 133 3.12 8.32 21.05
CA THR A 133 3.36 7.19 20.13
C THR A 133 3.58 5.90 20.92
N LEU A 134 4.41 5.93 21.94
CA LEU A 134 4.71 4.75 22.76
C LEU A 134 3.51 4.31 23.61
N SER A 135 2.74 5.24 24.16
CA SER A 135 1.50 4.92 24.88
C SER A 135 0.48 4.22 23.98
N LYS A 136 0.37 4.66 22.71
CA LYS A 136 -0.47 3.98 21.73
C LYS A 136 0.08 2.59 21.36
N ALA A 137 1.40 2.45 21.27
CA ALA A 137 2.01 1.15 21.01
C ALA A 137 1.73 0.16 22.16
N GLU A 138 1.84 0.58 23.43
CA GLU A 138 1.46 -0.26 24.59
C GLU A 138 -0.01 -0.68 24.53
N HIS A 139 -0.90 0.25 24.20
CA HIS A 139 -2.32 -0.08 24.04
C HIS A 139 -2.53 -1.17 22.98
N LEU A 140 -1.89 -1.08 21.82
CA LEU A 140 -1.97 -2.08 20.76
C LEU A 140 -1.37 -3.43 21.18
N ILE A 141 -0.26 -3.43 21.89
CA ILE A 141 0.37 -4.64 22.45
C ILE A 141 -0.59 -5.32 23.44
N ASN A 142 -1.24 -4.54 24.30
CA ASN A 142 -2.24 -5.05 25.25
C ASN A 142 -3.51 -5.62 24.54
N GLN A 143 -3.79 -5.19 23.31
CA GLN A 143 -4.80 -5.80 22.45
C GLN A 143 -4.35 -7.10 21.76
N GLY A 144 -3.10 -7.50 21.94
CA GLY A 144 -2.53 -8.74 21.39
C GLY A 144 -1.67 -8.59 20.13
N PHE A 145 -1.46 -7.37 19.64
CA PHE A 145 -0.52 -7.16 18.52
C PHE A 145 0.92 -7.45 18.98
N ARG A 146 1.62 -8.28 18.24
CA ARG A 146 3.02 -8.60 18.47
C ARG A 146 4.00 -7.80 17.63
N ALA A 147 3.48 -7.10 16.64
CA ALA A 147 4.25 -6.24 15.75
C ALA A 147 3.58 -4.85 15.67
N VAL A 148 4.36 -3.79 15.83
CA VAL A 148 3.86 -2.41 15.85
C VAL A 148 4.77 -1.50 15.04
N ARG A 149 4.17 -0.77 14.10
CA ARG A 149 4.84 0.28 13.34
C ARG A 149 4.81 1.58 14.15
N LEU A 150 5.99 2.13 14.43
CA LEU A 150 6.11 3.36 15.19
C LEU A 150 6.33 4.56 14.28
N GLN A 151 5.50 5.58 14.44
CA GLN A 151 5.62 6.86 13.73
C GLN A 151 5.28 8.02 14.69
N THR A 152 6.18 9.00 14.78
CA THR A 152 5.97 10.19 15.61
C THR A 152 6.11 11.45 14.77
N ALA A 153 5.45 12.53 15.17
CA ALA A 153 5.68 13.83 14.56
C ALA A 153 7.13 14.28 14.74
N ILE A 154 7.64 14.95 13.72
CA ILE A 154 8.99 15.52 13.73
C ILE A 154 8.87 17.01 14.04
N PRO A 155 9.42 17.50 15.14
CA PRO A 155 9.32 18.91 15.52
C PRO A 155 9.79 19.85 14.41
N GLY A 156 8.94 20.81 14.04
CA GLY A 156 9.20 21.77 12.97
C GLY A 156 8.92 21.26 11.56
N LEU A 157 8.34 20.07 11.41
CA LEU A 157 7.73 19.60 10.16
C LEU A 157 6.21 19.52 10.37
N THR A 158 5.44 20.18 9.52
CA THR A 158 3.99 20.33 9.69
C THR A 158 3.20 19.11 9.22
N ALA A 159 3.79 18.29 8.33
CA ALA A 159 3.19 17.02 7.92
C ALA A 159 4.21 15.87 7.97
N THR A 160 4.11 15.08 9.00
CA THR A 160 4.62 13.72 8.95
C THR A 160 3.46 12.82 8.55
N TYR A 161 3.53 12.20 7.36
CA TYR A 161 2.46 11.37 6.83
C TYR A 161 1.91 10.40 7.89
N GLY A 162 0.60 10.37 8.07
CA GLY A 162 -0.09 9.52 9.04
C GLY A 162 -0.05 10.01 10.49
N VAL A 163 0.61 11.12 10.82
CA VAL A 163 0.73 11.64 12.19
C VAL A 163 0.01 12.96 12.40
N LEU A 164 0.17 13.88 11.47
CA LEU A 164 -0.43 15.21 11.52
C LEU A 164 -1.32 15.41 10.31
N GLY A 165 -2.52 15.80 10.54
CA GLY A 165 -3.52 16.11 9.53
C GLY A 165 -4.91 16.00 10.14
N ASP A 166 -5.76 16.97 9.85
CA ASP A 166 -7.16 16.88 10.21
C ASP A 166 -7.78 15.70 9.47
N LYS A 167 -8.19 14.66 10.20
CA LYS A 167 -8.79 13.44 9.64
C LYS A 167 -10.02 13.72 8.76
N LYS A 168 -10.56 14.92 8.83
CA LYS A 168 -11.68 15.39 8.02
C LYS A 168 -11.27 15.68 6.58
N ASP A 169 -9.99 15.83 6.31
CA ASP A 169 -9.48 16.33 5.04
C ASP A 169 -8.95 15.24 4.11
N TYR A 170 -9.09 13.97 4.46
CA TYR A 170 -8.58 12.89 3.61
C TYR A 170 -9.33 12.77 2.27
N PHE A 171 -10.50 13.36 2.12
CA PHE A 171 -11.32 13.07 0.97
C PHE A 171 -12.01 14.18 0.33
N GLU A 172 -11.65 14.43 -0.88
CA GLU A 172 -12.58 14.90 -1.88
C GLU A 172 -12.38 14.16 -3.18
N LEU A 173 -13.33 13.33 -3.52
CA LEU A 173 -13.44 12.69 -4.81
C LEU A 173 -13.54 13.68 -5.96
N GLN A 174 -13.99 14.91 -5.66
CA GLN A 174 -14.29 15.96 -6.66
C GLN A 174 -13.56 17.28 -6.39
N GLY A 175 -12.60 17.30 -5.47
CA GLY A 175 -12.02 18.55 -4.99
C GLY A 175 -10.95 19.14 -5.89
N ASN A 176 -11.04 20.44 -6.13
CA ASN A 176 -9.93 21.27 -6.57
C ASN A 176 -8.98 21.49 -5.40
N ARG A 177 -8.37 20.42 -4.88
CA ARG A 177 -7.37 20.60 -3.82
C ARG A 177 -6.07 21.09 -4.41
N PRO A 178 -5.50 22.13 -3.84
CA PRO A 178 -4.11 22.46 -4.12
C PRO A 178 -3.25 21.28 -3.71
N LEU A 179 -2.12 21.12 -4.36
CA LEU A 179 -1.07 20.25 -3.85
C LEU A 179 -0.72 20.68 -2.42
N PRO A 180 -0.32 19.74 -1.55
CA PRO A 180 0.17 20.09 -0.22
C PRO A 180 1.22 21.20 -0.33
N PRO A 181 1.25 22.15 0.60
CA PRO A 181 2.29 23.17 0.60
C PRO A 181 3.66 22.50 0.70
N GLU A 182 4.65 23.11 0.04
CA GLU A 182 6.03 22.68 0.20
C GLU A 182 6.43 22.82 1.68
N GLU A 183 6.99 21.76 2.23
CA GLU A 183 7.47 21.76 3.60
C GLU A 183 8.98 21.65 3.65
N PRO A 184 9.64 22.45 4.50
CA PRO A 184 11.07 22.32 4.68
C PRO A 184 11.38 20.96 5.30
N TRP A 185 12.08 20.10 4.56
CA TRP A 185 12.58 18.83 5.06
C TRP A 185 13.94 18.99 5.72
N CYS A 186 14.15 18.38 6.87
CA CYS A 186 15.42 18.33 7.56
C CYS A 186 15.76 16.90 7.97
N THR A 187 16.55 16.21 7.18
CA THR A 187 17.01 14.83 7.42
C THR A 187 17.67 14.66 8.79
N GLN A 188 18.45 15.65 9.23
CA GLN A 188 19.14 15.58 10.53
C GLN A 188 18.16 15.56 11.71
N LYS A 189 17.12 16.40 11.66
CA LYS A 189 16.04 16.38 12.68
C LYS A 189 15.30 15.06 12.65
N TYR A 190 14.96 14.58 11.46
CA TYR A 190 14.29 13.30 11.30
C TYR A 190 15.09 12.16 11.92
N PHE A 191 16.38 12.06 11.64
CA PHE A 191 17.24 11.02 12.21
C PHE A 191 17.30 11.09 13.73
N SER A 192 17.50 12.28 14.29
CA SER A 192 17.61 12.42 15.74
C SER A 192 16.32 11.99 16.46
N VAL A 193 15.16 12.33 15.91
CA VAL A 193 13.87 11.97 16.51
C VAL A 193 13.58 10.48 16.34
N VAL A 194 13.82 9.91 15.15
CA VAL A 194 13.55 8.49 14.89
C VAL A 194 14.46 7.60 15.73
N VAL A 195 15.74 7.89 15.82
CA VAL A 195 16.68 7.13 16.64
C VAL A 195 16.28 7.19 18.13
N GLU A 196 15.90 8.37 18.61
CA GLU A 196 15.43 8.54 19.99
C GLU A 196 14.11 7.80 20.26
N LEU A 197 13.18 7.82 19.30
CA LEU A 197 11.94 7.03 19.37
C LEU A 197 12.25 5.55 19.61
N PHE A 198 13.12 4.95 18.80
CA PHE A 198 13.45 3.52 18.94
C PHE A 198 14.26 3.21 20.18
N ARG A 199 15.12 4.12 20.62
CA ARG A 199 15.83 4.00 21.91
C ARG A 199 14.84 3.94 23.08
N GLN A 200 13.86 4.84 23.12
CA GLN A 200 12.82 4.83 24.15
C GLN A 200 11.86 3.66 24.00
N ALA A 201 11.52 3.28 22.76
CA ALA A 201 10.67 2.13 22.51
C ALA A 201 11.25 0.85 23.09
N ARG A 202 12.52 0.56 22.85
CA ARG A 202 13.16 -0.64 23.43
C ARG A 202 13.22 -0.59 24.96
N LYS A 203 13.50 0.57 25.54
CA LYS A 203 13.46 0.74 27.00
C LYS A 203 12.07 0.49 27.60
N ARG A 204 11.00 0.89 26.91
CA ARG A 204 9.62 0.86 27.42
C ARG A 204 8.88 -0.42 27.07
N LEU A 205 9.07 -0.93 25.83
CA LEU A 205 8.33 -2.07 25.29
C LEU A 205 9.10 -3.39 25.34
N GLY A 206 10.41 -3.34 25.62
CA GLY A 206 11.28 -4.53 25.67
C GLY A 206 11.68 -5.05 24.29
N GLU A 207 12.26 -6.25 24.26
CA GLU A 207 12.83 -6.87 23.04
C GLU A 207 11.86 -7.83 22.34
N GLU A 208 10.82 -8.30 23.02
CA GLU A 208 9.87 -9.31 22.52
C GLU A 208 8.92 -8.79 21.44
N VAL A 209 8.75 -7.47 21.36
CA VAL A 209 7.86 -6.83 20.39
C VAL A 209 8.59 -6.56 19.09
N HIS A 210 8.01 -6.95 17.96
CA HIS A 210 8.50 -6.61 16.64
C HIS A 210 8.21 -5.13 16.32
N LEU A 211 9.24 -4.32 16.28
CA LEU A 211 9.13 -2.89 15.97
C LEU A 211 9.47 -2.62 14.52
N LEU A 212 8.66 -1.79 13.87
CA LEU A 212 8.80 -1.43 12.47
C LEU A 212 8.82 0.09 12.32
N HIS A 213 9.45 0.56 11.27
CA HIS A 213 9.42 1.97 10.88
C HIS A 213 9.21 2.11 9.37
N ASP A 214 8.38 3.03 8.99
CA ASP A 214 8.07 3.35 7.61
C ASP A 214 8.59 4.75 7.27
N VAL A 215 9.49 4.81 6.30
CA VAL A 215 10.14 6.05 5.86
C VAL A 215 9.30 6.80 4.84
N HIS A 216 8.40 6.11 4.14
CA HIS A 216 7.58 6.66 3.05
C HIS A 216 8.42 7.33 1.96
N SER A 217 9.47 6.68 1.52
CA SER A 217 10.32 7.09 0.39
C SER A 217 10.93 8.50 0.51
N ARG A 218 11.06 9.05 1.73
CA ARG A 218 11.52 10.44 1.96
C ARG A 218 13.03 10.63 1.90
N LEU A 219 13.80 9.54 1.95
CA LEU A 219 15.24 9.59 2.04
C LEU A 219 15.89 9.30 0.69
N THR A 220 17.05 9.94 0.47
CA THR A 220 17.97 9.50 -0.57
C THR A 220 18.56 8.12 -0.17
N PRO A 221 19.07 7.33 -1.13
CA PRO A 221 19.62 6.00 -0.82
C PRO A 221 20.72 6.01 0.24
N ILE A 222 21.60 7.05 0.22
CA ILE A 222 22.67 7.15 1.20
C ILE A 222 22.16 7.55 2.59
N GLU A 223 21.13 8.38 2.65
CA GLU A 223 20.45 8.72 3.92
C GLU A 223 19.71 7.53 4.49
N ALA A 224 19.03 6.74 3.64
CA ALA A 224 18.37 5.51 4.05
C ALA A 224 19.37 4.47 4.59
N ALA A 225 20.53 4.31 3.94
CA ALA A 225 21.62 3.47 4.42
C ALA A 225 22.13 3.93 5.80
N ARG A 226 22.31 5.24 5.97
CA ARG A 226 22.73 5.84 7.24
C ARG A 226 21.68 5.64 8.34
N LEU A 227 20.40 5.85 8.05
CA LEU A 227 19.32 5.61 9.01
C LEU A 227 19.28 4.14 9.43
N GLY A 228 19.34 3.22 8.45
CA GLY A 228 19.39 1.79 8.73
C GLY A 228 20.52 1.44 9.69
N LYS A 229 21.73 1.98 9.44
CA LYS A 229 22.88 1.78 10.35
C LYS A 229 22.65 2.31 11.76
N LEU A 230 22.01 3.46 11.90
CA LEU A 230 21.68 4.06 13.19
C LEU A 230 20.62 3.27 13.97
N LEU A 231 19.77 2.53 13.27
CA LEU A 231 18.69 1.74 13.85
C LEU A 231 19.07 0.28 14.16
N GLU A 232 20.21 -0.21 13.72
CA GLU A 232 20.68 -1.59 14.01
C GLU A 232 20.63 -1.96 15.49
N PRO A 233 21.05 -1.10 16.44
CA PRO A 233 21.03 -1.43 17.85
C PRO A 233 19.64 -1.68 18.45
N TYR A 234 18.60 -1.32 17.73
CA TYR A 234 17.20 -1.45 18.19
C TYR A 234 16.48 -2.64 17.55
N HIS A 235 17.15 -3.48 16.77
CA HIS A 235 16.64 -4.74 16.24
C HIS A 235 15.26 -4.63 15.61
N LEU A 236 15.11 -3.71 14.63
CA LEU A 236 13.85 -3.54 13.91
C LEU A 236 13.48 -4.81 13.17
N TYR A 237 12.19 -5.12 13.11
CA TYR A 237 11.66 -6.21 12.31
C TYR A 237 11.86 -5.93 10.83
N PHE A 238 11.56 -4.69 10.39
CA PHE A 238 12.00 -4.14 9.11
C PHE A 238 11.90 -2.60 9.08
N LEU A 239 12.61 -2.02 8.11
CA LEU A 239 12.52 -0.64 7.68
C LEU A 239 11.77 -0.61 6.35
N GLU A 240 10.60 0.01 6.32
CA GLU A 240 9.69 0.03 5.18
C GLU A 240 9.93 1.27 4.33
N ASP A 241 9.84 1.11 3.00
CA ASP A 241 9.94 2.15 1.96
C ASP A 241 11.06 3.16 2.22
N ALA A 242 12.25 2.63 2.50
CA ALA A 242 13.41 3.43 2.88
C ALA A 242 13.86 4.43 1.79
N ALA A 243 13.63 4.11 0.51
CA ALA A 243 13.91 4.94 -0.65
C ALA A 243 12.80 4.75 -1.70
N ILE A 244 12.83 5.59 -2.75
CA ILE A 244 11.81 5.56 -3.82
C ILE A 244 11.82 4.23 -4.57
N ALA A 245 10.62 3.71 -4.87
CA ALA A 245 10.43 2.42 -5.55
C ALA A 245 10.90 2.44 -7.01
N GLU A 246 10.90 3.58 -7.67
CA GLU A 246 11.34 3.75 -9.05
C GLU A 246 12.84 3.48 -9.24
N ASN A 247 13.62 3.57 -8.18
CA ASN A 247 15.05 3.26 -8.21
C ASN A 247 15.37 2.04 -7.34
N GLN A 248 14.99 0.86 -7.80
CA GLN A 248 15.19 -0.39 -7.07
C GLN A 248 16.68 -0.72 -6.81
N ASN A 249 17.58 -0.27 -7.67
CA ASN A 249 19.03 -0.45 -7.45
C ASN A 249 19.52 0.25 -6.19
N SER A 250 18.83 1.27 -5.72
CA SER A 250 19.10 1.95 -4.45
C SER A 250 19.04 1.00 -3.26
N TYR A 251 18.17 -0.01 -3.29
CA TYR A 251 18.03 -0.97 -2.21
C TYR A 251 19.24 -1.89 -2.06
N GLN A 252 19.98 -2.13 -3.14
CA GLN A 252 21.27 -2.82 -3.05
C GLN A 252 22.28 -2.02 -2.23
N LEU A 253 22.38 -0.70 -2.51
CA LEU A 253 23.26 0.19 -1.74
C LEU A 253 22.85 0.23 -0.27
N ILE A 254 21.57 0.39 0.04
CA ILE A 254 21.08 0.41 1.42
C ILE A 254 21.41 -0.92 2.11
N ARG A 255 21.14 -2.05 1.46
CA ARG A 255 21.37 -3.40 2.00
C ARG A 255 22.84 -3.69 2.27
N HIS A 256 23.77 -3.11 1.52
CA HIS A 256 25.21 -3.25 1.78
C HIS A 256 25.68 -2.53 3.04
N HIS A 257 24.92 -1.56 3.56
CA HIS A 257 25.32 -0.70 4.67
C HIS A 257 24.56 -0.95 5.97
N THR A 258 23.51 -1.78 5.94
CA THR A 258 22.75 -2.10 7.16
C THR A 258 22.29 -3.56 7.18
N THR A 259 22.22 -4.11 8.40
CA THR A 259 21.65 -5.43 8.67
C THR A 259 20.14 -5.38 8.96
N VAL A 260 19.56 -4.19 9.13
CA VAL A 260 18.11 -4.04 9.32
C VAL A 260 17.38 -4.60 8.10
N PRO A 261 16.42 -5.54 8.28
CA PRO A 261 15.61 -6.03 7.17
C PRO A 261 14.86 -4.89 6.48
N LEU A 262 14.74 -4.96 5.16
CA LEU A 262 14.04 -3.97 4.36
C LEU A 262 12.72 -4.54 3.84
N ALA A 263 11.67 -3.73 3.90
CA ALA A 263 10.38 -4.01 3.27
C ALA A 263 10.08 -2.94 2.22
N ILE A 264 9.51 -3.37 1.09
CA ILE A 264 9.12 -2.49 -0.01
C ILE A 264 8.06 -3.18 -0.84
N GLY A 265 7.23 -2.42 -1.53
CA GLY A 265 6.33 -2.96 -2.54
C GLY A 265 4.98 -2.27 -2.64
N GLU A 266 4.55 -1.50 -1.66
CA GLU A 266 3.23 -0.85 -1.71
C GLU A 266 3.08 0.11 -2.90
N THR A 267 4.18 0.69 -3.38
CA THR A 267 4.19 1.61 -4.52
C THR A 267 4.60 0.95 -5.84
N TYR A 268 4.81 -0.37 -5.87
CA TYR A 268 5.11 -1.08 -7.11
C TYR A 268 3.88 -1.08 -8.03
N ASN A 269 4.07 -0.64 -9.25
CA ASN A 269 3.04 -0.59 -10.28
C ASN A 269 3.48 -1.25 -11.60
N THR A 270 4.49 -2.09 -11.54
CA THR A 270 4.97 -2.95 -12.65
C THR A 270 5.46 -4.27 -12.10
N LEU A 271 5.46 -5.28 -12.94
CA LEU A 271 6.18 -6.54 -12.74
C LEU A 271 7.66 -6.35 -13.07
#